data_f54fd3b85e189daf56cdf505c9a69e37
#
_entry.id   f54fd3b85e189daf56cdf505c9a69e37
#
_cell.length_a   1.000
_cell.length_b   1.000
_cell.length_c   1.000
_cell.angle_alpha   90.00
_cell.angle_beta   90.00
_cell.angle_gamma   90.00
#
_symmetry.space_group_name_H-M   'P 1'
#
loop_
_entity.id
_entity.type
_entity.pdbx_description
1 polymer ?
#
loop_
_entity_poly.entity_id
_entity_poly.type
_entity_poly.pdbx_seq_one_letter_code
_entity_poly.pdbx_strand_id
1 'polypeptide(L)'
;MTFGSFISRLSGALIAGSLAFTLIAAVHAAEDQRKVTVVSFGLFGGQGVFRREATGAAEIVANRFGADPVVVRFNTKTGGDATVEALAATLQAEAKKMNGDRDILFLILTSHGSQEGLAVNAGRSAETLKPSNLAGMLKRTGIRYKVVIISACYSGVFIPPIADADTLVITAADANHSSFGCEDKAKR
;
A
#
# COMPACT_ATOMS: atom_id res chain seq x y z
N MET A 1 -73.36 -26.77 -22.97
CA MET A 1 -72.02 -27.46 -22.97
C MET A 1 -70.93 -26.40 -22.88
N THR A 2 -70.42 -26.19 -21.70
CA THR A 2 -69.54 -25.09 -21.37
C THR A 2 -68.10 -25.68 -21.15
N PHE A 3 -67.16 -25.27 -22.00
CA PHE A 3 -65.74 -25.49 -21.76
C PHE A 3 -65.23 -24.31 -20.98
N GLY A 4 -64.97 -24.54 -19.72
CA GLY A 4 -64.39 -23.56 -18.80
C GLY A 4 -62.86 -23.73 -18.63
N SER A 5 -62.22 -22.65 -18.84
CA SER A 5 -61.01 -22.11 -18.18
C SER A 5 -60.16 -23.06 -17.32
N PHE A 6 -58.95 -23.37 -17.81
CA PHE A 6 -57.85 -23.91 -17.01
C PHE A 6 -56.50 -23.47 -17.58
N ILE A 7 -56.19 -22.18 -17.56
CA ILE A 7 -54.82 -21.67 -17.76
C ILE A 7 -54.66 -20.37 -16.98
N SER A 8 -54.22 -20.43 -15.73
CA SER A 8 -53.67 -19.26 -15.04
C SER A 8 -53.16 -19.66 -13.64
N ARG A 9 -52.06 -20.37 -13.51
CA ARG A 9 -51.28 -20.48 -12.25
C ARG A 9 -49.84 -20.99 -12.42
N LEU A 10 -49.11 -20.64 -13.48
CA LEU A 10 -47.73 -21.13 -13.65
C LEU A 10 -46.70 -20.04 -13.94
N SER A 11 -47.03 -18.74 -13.84
CA SER A 11 -46.07 -17.68 -14.19
C SER A 11 -45.41 -16.96 -13.00
N GLY A 12 -45.75 -17.31 -11.74
CA GLY A 12 -45.24 -16.60 -10.56
C GLY A 12 -43.98 -17.15 -9.94
N ALA A 13 -43.61 -18.40 -10.19
CA ALA A 13 -42.53 -19.06 -9.48
C ALA A 13 -41.14 -18.93 -10.13
N LEU A 14 -41.06 -18.62 -11.42
CA LEU A 14 -39.80 -18.54 -12.16
C LEU A 14 -39.07 -17.19 -11.99
N ILE A 15 -39.79 -16.10 -11.69
CA ILE A 15 -39.19 -14.75 -11.57
C ILE A 15 -38.49 -14.57 -10.20
N ALA A 16 -39.05 -15.17 -9.13
CA ALA A 16 -38.46 -15.06 -7.81
C ALA A 16 -37.13 -15.83 -7.66
N GLY A 17 -36.94 -16.94 -8.37
CA GLY A 17 -35.71 -17.71 -8.37
C GLY A 17 -34.54 -17.02 -9.06
N SER A 18 -34.79 -16.29 -10.13
CA SER A 18 -33.73 -15.58 -10.88
C SER A 18 -33.17 -14.37 -10.12
N LEU A 19 -34.04 -13.62 -9.41
CA LEU A 19 -33.57 -12.49 -8.59
C LEU A 19 -32.74 -12.94 -7.37
N ALA A 20 -33.11 -14.03 -6.72
CA ALA A 20 -32.34 -14.56 -5.59
C ALA A 20 -30.96 -15.07 -6.02
N PHE A 21 -30.83 -15.70 -7.18
CA PHE A 21 -29.56 -16.19 -7.70
C PHE A 21 -28.60 -15.06 -8.11
N THR A 22 -29.11 -13.97 -8.68
CA THR A 22 -28.30 -12.78 -9.04
C THR A 22 -27.83 -12.01 -7.81
N LEU A 23 -28.64 -11.91 -6.74
CA LEU A 23 -28.22 -11.29 -5.49
C LEU A 23 -27.10 -12.09 -4.78
N ILE A 24 -27.21 -13.41 -4.74
CA ILE A 24 -26.22 -14.29 -4.12
C ILE A 24 -24.88 -14.21 -4.89
N ALA A 25 -24.91 -14.19 -6.23
CA ALA A 25 -23.70 -14.03 -7.04
C ALA A 25 -23.03 -12.66 -6.86
N ALA A 26 -23.80 -11.59 -6.72
CA ALA A 26 -23.29 -10.24 -6.49
C ALA A 26 -22.67 -10.09 -5.09
N VAL A 27 -23.23 -10.70 -4.07
CA VAL A 27 -22.69 -10.72 -2.71
C VAL A 27 -21.37 -11.49 -2.67
N HIS A 28 -21.27 -12.66 -3.30
CA HIS A 28 -20.02 -13.43 -3.37
C HIS A 28 -18.93 -12.71 -4.18
N ALA A 29 -19.29 -11.99 -5.25
CA ALA A 29 -18.33 -11.20 -6.03
C ALA A 29 -17.78 -10.01 -5.23
N ALA A 30 -18.57 -9.40 -4.35
CA ALA A 30 -18.12 -8.32 -3.48
C ALA A 30 -17.22 -8.83 -2.33
N GLU A 31 -17.44 -10.04 -1.83
CA GLU A 31 -16.59 -10.66 -0.81
C GLU A 31 -15.21 -11.12 -1.35
N ASP A 32 -15.08 -11.34 -2.65
CA ASP A 32 -13.82 -11.83 -3.27
C ASP A 32 -12.90 -10.70 -3.74
N GLN A 33 -13.28 -9.43 -3.63
CA GLN A 33 -12.38 -8.32 -3.96
C GLN A 33 -11.30 -8.14 -2.90
N ARG A 34 -10.02 -8.30 -3.33
CA ARG A 34 -8.85 -8.00 -2.49
C ARG A 34 -8.81 -6.50 -2.19
N LYS A 35 -8.77 -6.16 -0.91
CA LYS A 35 -8.54 -4.79 -0.50
C LYS A 35 -7.08 -4.42 -0.75
N VAL A 36 -6.87 -3.23 -1.30
CA VAL A 36 -5.54 -2.65 -1.47
C VAL A 36 -5.40 -1.47 -0.52
N THR A 37 -4.37 -1.48 0.32
CA THR A 37 -4.05 -0.39 1.24
C THR A 37 -2.71 0.21 0.85
N VAL A 38 -2.61 1.53 0.78
CA VAL A 38 -1.37 2.25 0.51
C VAL A 38 -0.90 2.99 1.76
N VAL A 39 0.36 2.74 2.14
CA VAL A 39 1.10 3.50 3.15
C VAL A 39 2.32 4.11 2.48
N SER A 40 2.43 5.43 2.47
CA SER A 40 3.51 6.15 1.78
C SER A 40 4.16 7.17 2.70
N PHE A 41 5.50 7.14 2.80
CA PHE A 41 6.28 7.97 3.71
C PHE A 41 7.41 8.71 2.98
N GLY A 42 7.37 10.06 3.02
CA GLY A 42 8.47 10.93 2.66
C GLY A 42 9.32 11.24 3.90
N LEU A 43 10.40 10.46 4.11
CA LEU A 43 11.11 10.40 5.39
C LEU A 43 12.08 11.56 5.62
N PHE A 44 12.58 12.25 4.56
CA PHE A 44 13.58 13.30 4.71
C PHE A 44 12.97 14.70 4.49
N GLY A 45 12.84 15.46 5.56
CA GLY A 45 12.21 16.79 5.57
C GLY A 45 13.07 17.92 5.00
N GLY A 46 14.37 17.73 4.84
CA GLY A 46 15.30 18.76 4.34
C GLY A 46 15.03 19.20 2.90
N GLN A 47 14.39 18.37 2.10
CA GLN A 47 14.10 18.59 0.69
C GLN A 47 12.65 18.24 0.35
N GLY A 48 11.97 19.11 -0.39
CA GLY A 48 10.55 18.95 -0.77
C GLY A 48 10.28 17.85 -1.79
N VAL A 49 11.31 17.30 -2.44
CA VAL A 49 11.17 16.21 -3.42
C VAL A 49 10.53 14.98 -2.77
N PHE A 50 10.96 14.59 -1.60
CA PHE A 50 10.46 13.39 -0.91
C PHE A 50 8.98 13.46 -0.54
N ARG A 51 8.48 14.66 -0.19
CA ARG A 51 7.05 14.89 -0.03
C ARG A 51 6.30 14.67 -1.34
N ARG A 52 6.80 15.25 -2.45
CA ARG A 52 6.15 15.14 -3.76
C ARG A 52 6.15 13.68 -4.25
N GLU A 53 7.26 12.97 -4.09
CA GLU A 53 7.35 11.56 -4.44
C GLU A 53 6.38 10.70 -3.63
N ALA A 54 6.37 10.85 -2.31
CA ALA A 54 5.47 10.09 -1.45
C ALA A 54 4.00 10.32 -1.81
N THR A 55 3.60 11.56 -2.06
CA THR A 55 2.22 11.92 -2.42
C THR A 55 1.88 11.41 -3.83
N GLY A 56 2.71 11.73 -4.83
CA GLY A 56 2.42 11.38 -6.22
C GLY A 56 2.44 9.87 -6.46
N ALA A 57 3.39 9.13 -5.85
CA ALA A 57 3.42 7.67 -5.97
C ALA A 57 2.19 7.02 -5.30
N ALA A 58 1.76 7.52 -4.14
CA ALA A 58 0.56 7.04 -3.48
C ALA A 58 -0.70 7.25 -4.33
N GLU A 59 -0.84 8.43 -4.95
CA GLU A 59 -1.94 8.75 -5.86
C GLU A 59 -1.97 7.83 -7.09
N ILE A 60 -0.81 7.59 -7.72
CA ILE A 60 -0.70 6.70 -8.88
C ILE A 60 -1.14 5.29 -8.52
N VAL A 61 -0.64 4.74 -7.40
CA VAL A 61 -0.99 3.40 -6.95
C VAL A 61 -2.47 3.33 -6.58
N ALA A 62 -2.98 4.32 -5.84
CA ALA A 62 -4.38 4.37 -5.45
C ALA A 62 -5.32 4.36 -6.66
N ASN A 63 -5.06 5.22 -7.64
CA ASN A 63 -5.85 5.32 -8.86
C ASN A 63 -5.77 4.05 -9.72
N ARG A 64 -4.59 3.40 -9.77
CA ARG A 64 -4.39 2.21 -10.59
C ARG A 64 -5.00 0.96 -10.00
N PHE A 65 -4.99 0.81 -8.69
CA PHE A 65 -5.40 -0.41 -7.99
C PHE A 65 -6.66 -0.24 -7.15
N GLY A 66 -7.30 0.93 -7.16
CA GLY A 66 -8.49 1.21 -6.36
C GLY A 66 -8.21 1.15 -4.86
N ALA A 67 -7.04 1.64 -4.43
CA ALA A 67 -6.63 1.52 -3.04
C ALA A 67 -7.44 2.43 -2.10
N ASP A 68 -7.95 1.85 -1.02
CA ASP A 68 -8.59 2.53 0.09
C ASP A 68 -8.43 1.66 1.37
N PRO A 69 -7.78 2.20 2.42
CA PRO A 69 -7.28 3.56 2.61
C PRO A 69 -5.94 3.88 1.94
N VAL A 70 -5.69 5.18 1.78
CA VAL A 70 -4.39 5.74 1.38
C VAL A 70 -3.87 6.60 2.52
N VAL A 71 -2.75 6.20 3.12
CA VAL A 71 -2.09 6.94 4.21
C VAL A 71 -0.79 7.53 3.70
N VAL A 72 -0.69 8.85 3.66
CA VAL A 72 0.53 9.57 3.26
C VAL A 72 1.05 10.39 4.44
N ARG A 73 2.32 10.21 4.79
CA ARG A 73 3.03 11.02 5.77
C ARG A 73 4.34 11.54 5.20
N PHE A 74 4.75 12.72 5.61
CA PHE A 74 6.01 13.28 5.16
C PHE A 74 6.59 14.27 6.18
N ASN A 75 7.91 14.39 6.15
CA ASN A 75 8.62 15.38 6.93
C ASN A 75 8.86 16.66 6.13
N THR A 76 9.10 17.75 6.84
CA THR A 76 9.47 19.08 6.35
C THR A 76 10.70 19.59 7.07
N LYS A 77 11.27 20.71 6.62
CA LYS A 77 12.43 21.35 7.28
C LYS A 77 12.19 21.71 8.75
N THR A 78 10.94 21.96 9.11
CA THR A 78 10.57 22.39 10.46
C THR A 78 10.04 21.27 11.34
N GLY A 79 9.77 20.09 10.78
CA GLY A 79 9.22 18.92 11.49
C GLY A 79 8.36 18.07 10.58
N GLY A 80 7.67 17.11 11.18
CA GLY A 80 6.75 16.20 10.49
C GLY A 80 6.49 14.97 11.35
N ASP A 81 5.66 14.09 10.84
CA ASP A 81 5.23 12.86 11.52
C ASP A 81 5.64 11.58 10.80
N ALA A 82 6.50 11.68 9.79
CA ALA A 82 7.07 10.52 9.10
C ALA A 82 8.33 10.01 9.82
N THR A 83 8.17 9.53 11.04
CA THR A 83 9.22 8.94 11.88
C THR A 83 9.24 7.42 11.78
N VAL A 84 10.31 6.76 12.26
CA VAL A 84 10.39 5.29 12.32
C VAL A 84 9.29 4.71 13.21
N GLU A 85 9.00 5.37 14.33
CA GLU A 85 7.92 4.98 15.24
C GLU A 85 6.55 5.12 14.57
N ALA A 86 6.29 6.26 13.93
CA ALA A 86 5.03 6.51 13.23
C ALA A 86 4.82 5.52 12.06
N LEU A 87 5.88 5.13 11.35
CA LEU A 87 5.81 4.10 10.33
C LEU A 87 5.38 2.75 10.92
N ALA A 88 6.01 2.33 12.02
CA ALA A 88 5.65 1.10 12.70
C ALA A 88 4.19 1.12 13.19
N ALA A 89 3.77 2.22 13.83
CA ALA A 89 2.40 2.39 14.31
C ALA A 89 1.37 2.39 13.17
N THR A 90 1.67 3.08 12.06
CA THR A 90 0.80 3.14 10.88
C THR A 90 0.64 1.76 10.25
N LEU A 91 1.72 1.03 10.02
CA LEU A 91 1.68 -0.32 9.47
C LEU A 91 0.82 -1.26 10.32
N GLN A 92 0.96 -1.20 11.66
CA GLN A 92 0.15 -2.01 12.58
C GLN A 92 -1.33 -1.59 12.58
N ALA A 93 -1.60 -0.30 12.53
CA ALA A 93 -2.97 0.22 12.52
C ALA A 93 -3.72 -0.19 11.24
N GLU A 94 -3.06 -0.09 10.09
CA GLU A 94 -3.67 -0.47 8.82
C GLU A 94 -3.81 -2.00 8.68
N ALA A 95 -2.81 -2.76 9.13
CA ALA A 95 -2.87 -4.21 9.11
C ALA A 95 -4.07 -4.79 9.89
N LYS A 96 -4.45 -4.17 11.00
CA LYS A 96 -5.64 -4.57 11.78
C LYS A 96 -6.97 -4.43 11.03
N LYS A 97 -7.00 -3.64 9.96
CA LYS A 97 -8.18 -3.39 9.11
C LYS A 97 -8.20 -4.26 7.85
N MET A 98 -7.18 -5.10 7.66
CA MET A 98 -6.94 -5.91 6.47
C MET A 98 -7.10 -7.39 6.77
N ASN A 99 -7.50 -8.16 5.75
CA ASN A 99 -7.39 -9.61 5.78
C ASN A 99 -5.95 -10.02 5.42
N GLY A 100 -5.20 -10.54 6.41
CA GLY A 100 -3.78 -10.86 6.27
C GLY A 100 -3.44 -11.85 5.15
N ASP A 101 -4.33 -12.80 4.86
CA ASP A 101 -4.12 -13.84 3.87
C ASP A 101 -4.56 -13.45 2.46
N ARG A 102 -5.26 -12.31 2.30
CA ARG A 102 -5.88 -11.94 1.02
C ARG A 102 -5.53 -10.55 0.53
N ASP A 103 -5.55 -9.57 1.41
CA ASP A 103 -5.41 -8.17 1.06
C ASP A 103 -3.97 -7.80 0.71
N ILE A 104 -3.77 -6.71 -0.01
CA ILE A 104 -2.45 -6.28 -0.50
C ILE A 104 -2.05 -4.97 0.17
N LEU A 105 -0.88 -4.97 0.81
CA LEU A 105 -0.26 -3.77 1.35
C LEU A 105 0.77 -3.22 0.37
N PHE A 106 0.57 -2.00 -0.12
CA PHE A 106 1.61 -1.20 -0.77
C PHE A 106 2.29 -0.31 0.26
N LEU A 107 3.60 -0.46 0.41
CA LEU A 107 4.44 0.42 1.19
C LEU A 107 5.38 1.19 0.28
N ILE A 108 5.33 2.51 0.33
CA ILE A 108 6.19 3.40 -0.46
C ILE A 108 7.04 4.23 0.50
N LEU A 109 8.35 4.15 0.34
CA LEU A 109 9.32 4.90 1.14
C LEU A 109 10.22 5.71 0.22
N THR A 110 10.38 6.99 0.50
CA THR A 110 11.28 7.86 -0.26
C THR A 110 12.14 8.71 0.69
N SER A 111 13.45 8.72 0.45
CA SER A 111 14.44 9.42 1.27
C SER A 111 15.83 9.42 0.63
N HIS A 112 16.79 10.04 1.29
CA HIS A 112 18.22 9.68 1.11
C HIS A 112 18.48 8.29 1.69
N GLY A 113 19.41 7.57 1.05
CA GLY A 113 19.80 6.23 1.48
C GLY A 113 21.31 6.04 1.55
N SER A 114 21.71 5.10 2.36
CA SER A 114 23.07 4.58 2.50
C SER A 114 23.02 3.05 2.65
N GLN A 115 24.18 2.41 2.73
CA GLN A 115 24.26 0.97 3.04
C GLN A 115 23.72 0.61 4.43
N GLU A 116 23.58 1.59 5.34
CA GLU A 116 23.00 1.38 6.67
C GLU A 116 21.47 1.46 6.68
N GLY A 117 20.86 2.13 5.69
CA GLY A 117 19.42 2.30 5.58
C GLY A 117 18.98 3.66 5.06
N LEU A 118 17.72 4.02 5.33
CA LEU A 118 17.11 5.29 4.92
C LEU A 118 17.27 6.37 5.99
N ALA A 119 17.65 7.56 5.57
CA ALA A 119 17.69 8.72 6.46
C ALA A 119 16.25 9.17 6.81
N VAL A 120 15.99 9.37 8.09
CA VAL A 120 14.73 9.94 8.58
C VAL A 120 15.06 11.28 9.23
N ASN A 121 14.50 12.36 8.69
CA ASN A 121 14.77 13.71 9.20
C ASN A 121 13.43 14.47 9.35
N ALA A 122 13.07 14.73 10.59
CA ALA A 122 11.87 15.48 10.99
C ALA A 122 12.26 16.76 11.74
N GLY A 123 12.71 17.77 11.02
CA GLY A 123 13.21 19.01 11.59
C GLY A 123 14.53 18.82 12.32
N ARG A 124 14.51 18.83 13.66
CA ARG A 124 15.69 18.62 14.49
C ARG A 124 15.98 17.15 14.82
N SER A 125 15.02 16.27 14.61
CA SER A 125 15.18 14.83 14.84
C SER A 125 15.76 14.18 13.60
N ALA A 126 16.82 13.38 13.79
CA ALA A 126 17.46 12.59 12.75
C ALA A 126 17.67 11.16 13.24
N GLU A 127 17.25 10.19 12.46
CA GLU A 127 17.41 8.77 12.73
C GLU A 127 17.62 7.98 11.42
N THR A 128 17.91 6.69 11.50
CA THR A 128 18.07 5.81 10.35
C THR A 128 17.09 4.65 10.44
N LEU A 129 16.27 4.48 9.41
CA LEU A 129 15.46 3.27 9.23
C LEU A 129 16.33 2.16 8.66
N LYS A 130 16.77 1.24 9.51
CA LYS A 130 17.59 0.10 9.10
C LYS A 130 16.77 -0.98 8.37
N PRO A 131 17.38 -1.72 7.41
CA PRO A 131 16.70 -2.81 6.71
C PRO A 131 16.07 -3.86 7.63
N SER A 132 16.77 -4.26 8.69
CA SER A 132 16.27 -5.22 9.69
C SER A 132 15.05 -4.70 10.47
N ASN A 133 15.03 -3.40 10.77
CA ASN A 133 13.90 -2.78 11.47
C ASN A 133 12.65 -2.82 10.58
N LEU A 134 12.79 -2.45 9.30
CA LEU A 134 11.68 -2.48 8.34
C LEU A 134 11.16 -3.92 8.13
N ALA A 135 12.06 -4.89 7.96
CA ALA A 135 11.69 -6.30 7.86
C ALA A 135 10.89 -6.77 9.09
N GLY A 136 11.35 -6.40 10.29
CA GLY A 136 10.64 -6.69 11.53
C GLY A 136 9.24 -6.04 11.61
N MET A 137 9.11 -4.79 11.13
CA MET A 137 7.81 -4.11 11.05
C MET A 137 6.85 -4.82 10.10
N LEU A 138 7.30 -5.14 8.89
CA LEU A 138 6.49 -5.84 7.89
C LEU A 138 6.07 -7.24 8.36
N LYS A 139 6.97 -7.99 8.98
CA LYS A 139 6.63 -9.30 9.56
C LYS A 139 5.54 -9.21 10.61
N ARG A 140 5.59 -8.20 11.47
CA ARG A 140 4.60 -8.00 12.54
C ARG A 140 3.21 -7.60 12.01
N THR A 141 3.08 -7.12 10.78
CA THR A 141 1.75 -6.84 10.19
C THR A 141 0.92 -8.10 10.01
N GLY A 142 1.54 -9.25 9.82
CA GLY A 142 0.84 -10.49 9.45
C GLY A 142 0.23 -10.46 8.05
N ILE A 143 0.46 -9.40 7.25
CA ILE A 143 -0.03 -9.33 5.87
C ILE A 143 0.87 -10.18 4.98
N ARG A 144 0.26 -11.10 4.24
CA ARG A 144 0.94 -12.00 3.33
C ARG A 144 1.42 -11.27 2.07
N TYR A 145 0.54 -10.60 1.34
CA TYR A 145 0.88 -9.97 0.07
C TYR A 145 1.32 -8.53 0.24
N LYS A 146 2.56 -8.23 -0.11
CA LYS A 146 3.16 -6.91 0.06
C LYS A 146 3.86 -6.45 -1.22
N VAL A 147 3.73 -5.18 -1.53
CA VAL A 147 4.55 -4.49 -2.54
C VAL A 147 5.29 -3.37 -1.81
N VAL A 148 6.61 -3.46 -1.75
CA VAL A 148 7.48 -2.49 -1.07
C VAL A 148 8.29 -1.74 -2.11
N ILE A 149 8.07 -0.42 -2.21
CA ILE A 149 8.75 0.46 -3.16
C ILE A 149 9.65 1.41 -2.37
N ILE A 150 10.95 1.40 -2.64
CA ILE A 150 11.95 2.21 -1.93
C ILE A 150 12.71 3.08 -2.94
N SER A 151 12.40 4.38 -2.95
CA SER A 151 13.07 5.40 -3.75
C SER A 151 14.20 6.05 -2.93
N ALA A 152 15.41 5.49 -3.04
CA ALA A 152 16.60 5.98 -2.36
C ALA A 152 17.89 5.41 -2.98
N CYS A 153 19.00 6.09 -2.72
CA CYS A 153 20.34 5.52 -2.96
C CYS A 153 20.53 4.26 -2.13
N TYR A 154 21.29 3.29 -2.62
CA TYR A 154 21.62 2.03 -1.94
C TYR A 154 20.41 1.22 -1.47
N SER A 155 19.24 1.49 -2.02
CA SER A 155 17.96 0.90 -1.57
C SER A 155 17.90 -0.62 -1.73
N GLY A 156 18.76 -1.22 -2.57
CA GLY A 156 18.89 -2.66 -2.70
C GLY A 156 19.29 -3.41 -1.42
N VAL A 157 19.87 -2.71 -0.40
CA VAL A 157 20.15 -3.32 0.91
C VAL A 157 18.90 -3.81 1.64
N PHE A 158 17.71 -3.33 1.23
CA PHE A 158 16.43 -3.74 1.80
C PHE A 158 15.88 -5.03 1.19
N ILE A 159 16.37 -5.46 0.01
CA ILE A 159 15.84 -6.64 -0.68
C ILE A 159 16.04 -7.92 0.14
N PRO A 160 17.27 -8.29 0.57
CA PRO A 160 17.48 -9.58 1.22
C PRO A 160 16.67 -9.81 2.50
N PRO A 161 16.48 -8.81 3.40
CA PRO A 161 15.72 -9.03 4.62
C PRO A 161 14.20 -8.97 4.45
N ILE A 162 13.69 -8.47 3.30
CA ILE A 162 12.26 -8.21 3.10
C ILE A 162 11.64 -9.14 2.06
N ALA A 163 12.38 -9.48 0.99
CA ALA A 163 11.85 -10.27 -0.12
C ALA A 163 11.52 -11.69 0.33
N ASP A 164 10.33 -12.14 -0.03
CA ASP A 164 9.86 -13.50 0.14
C ASP A 164 8.97 -13.91 -1.06
N ALA A 165 8.37 -15.10 -1.02
CA ALA A 165 7.54 -15.60 -2.12
C ALA A 165 6.29 -14.75 -2.40
N ASP A 166 5.81 -13.99 -1.41
CA ASP A 166 4.59 -13.20 -1.46
C ASP A 166 4.86 -11.68 -1.34
N THR A 167 6.12 -11.26 -1.35
CA THR A 167 6.54 -9.86 -1.24
C THR A 167 7.35 -9.40 -2.44
N LEU A 168 6.82 -8.45 -3.21
CA LEU A 168 7.54 -7.76 -4.28
C LEU A 168 8.29 -6.57 -3.68
N VAL A 169 9.62 -6.50 -3.89
CA VAL A 169 10.44 -5.34 -3.49
C VAL A 169 10.97 -4.66 -4.73
N ILE A 170 10.70 -3.36 -4.87
CA ILE A 170 11.16 -2.51 -5.96
C ILE A 170 12.04 -1.42 -5.37
N THR A 171 13.28 -1.29 -5.87
CA THR A 171 14.26 -0.33 -5.39
C THR A 171 14.81 0.55 -6.50
N ALA A 172 15.10 1.81 -6.20
CA ALA A 172 15.64 2.79 -7.16
C ALA A 172 17.13 2.57 -7.48
N ALA A 173 17.83 1.81 -6.65
CA ALA A 173 19.24 1.47 -6.81
C ALA A 173 19.51 0.08 -6.23
N ASP A 174 20.61 -0.55 -6.60
CA ASP A 174 21.11 -1.74 -5.94
C ASP A 174 21.74 -1.43 -4.56
N ALA A 175 22.37 -2.43 -3.93
CA ALA A 175 22.96 -2.30 -2.60
C ALA A 175 24.26 -1.47 -2.57
N ASN A 176 24.90 -1.22 -3.73
CA ASN A 176 26.26 -0.67 -3.82
C ASN A 176 26.31 0.71 -4.52
N HIS A 177 25.20 1.15 -5.14
CA HIS A 177 25.17 2.36 -5.93
C HIS A 177 24.16 3.39 -5.44
N SER A 178 24.45 4.66 -5.74
CA SER A 178 23.49 5.74 -5.59
C SER A 178 22.43 5.70 -6.73
N SER A 179 21.23 6.22 -6.45
CA SER A 179 20.21 6.46 -7.46
C SER A 179 20.29 7.90 -7.98
N PHE A 180 19.56 8.18 -9.06
CA PHE A 180 19.45 9.52 -9.63
C PHE A 180 18.32 10.33 -8.97
N GLY A 181 18.49 11.66 -8.90
CA GLY A 181 17.33 12.56 -8.78
C GLY A 181 16.90 13.01 -7.41
N CYS A 182 17.77 12.98 -6.39
CA CYS A 182 17.44 13.61 -5.09
C CYS A 182 17.53 15.17 -5.13
N GLU A 183 17.14 15.81 -6.25
CA GLU A 183 17.16 17.26 -6.41
C GLU A 183 15.78 17.88 -6.24
N ASP A 184 15.69 19.01 -5.53
CA ASP A 184 14.44 19.76 -5.31
C ASP A 184 13.86 20.39 -6.58
N LYS A 185 14.68 20.58 -7.61
CA LYS A 185 14.28 21.17 -8.89
C LYS A 185 14.47 20.17 -10.00
N ALA A 186 13.37 19.71 -10.58
CA ALA A 186 13.43 19.17 -11.93
C ALA A 186 13.94 20.31 -12.84
N LYS A 187 15.17 20.19 -13.31
CA LYS A 187 15.63 21.02 -14.43
C LYS A 187 14.73 20.67 -15.61
N ARG A 188 13.88 21.62 -16.00
CA ARG A 188 13.11 21.57 -17.24
C ARG A 188 14.04 21.80 -18.42
#